data_21ad2d065f5acb9f01562e5fabe75efb
#
_entry.id   21ad2d065f5acb9f01562e5fabe75efb
#
_cell.length_a   1.000
_cell.length_b   1.000
_cell.length_c   1.000
_cell.angle_alpha   90.00
_cell.angle_beta   90.00
_cell.angle_gamma   90.00
#
_symmetry.space_group_name_H-M   'P 1'
#
loop_
_entity.id
_entity.type
_entity.pdbx_description
1 polymer ?
#
loop_
_entity_poly.entity_id
_entity_poly.type
_entity_poly.pdbx_seq_one_letter_code
_entity_poly.pdbx_strand_id
1 'polypeptide(L)'
;MSQYLSFELINKTNPEIKIDLGYWCTSIARGISWNFENVFNYTGEKNIKLDINTLKSYIESIHDGVEEYRENLRKEQERKRENTELLLKAQTQVVVDSIKESIDMNEDSIQDWLEEIDTWSRVENKLNFILSVLEENEKDWELTYNNS
;
A
#
# COMPACT_ATOMS: atom_id res chain seq x y z
N MET A 1 -4.46 4.62 -20.50
CA MET A 1 -4.05 5.86 -19.82
C MET A 1 -3.58 5.56 -18.40
N SER A 2 -2.43 6.08 -18.05
CA SER A 2 -1.94 5.98 -16.66
C SER A 2 -2.69 6.99 -15.80
N GLN A 3 -3.21 6.55 -14.68
CA GLN A 3 -3.79 7.42 -13.67
C GLN A 3 -2.75 7.63 -12.56
N TYR A 4 -2.69 8.83 -12.05
CA TYR A 4 -1.77 9.20 -10.98
C TYR A 4 -2.55 9.81 -9.82
N LEU A 5 -2.14 9.42 -8.64
CA LEU A 5 -2.64 9.97 -7.39
C LEU A 5 -1.55 10.86 -6.80
N SER A 6 -1.89 12.08 -6.47
CA SER A 6 -0.95 13.02 -5.85
C SER A 6 -1.54 13.68 -4.61
N PHE A 7 -0.67 14.03 -3.69
CA PHE A 7 -1.01 14.82 -2.51
C PHE A 7 -0.15 16.08 -2.49
N GLU A 8 -0.75 17.20 -2.12
CA GLU A 8 -0.06 18.46 -1.96
C GLU A 8 -0.41 19.11 -0.63
N LEU A 9 0.59 19.68 0.02
CA LEU A 9 0.38 20.61 1.14
C LEU A 9 0.41 22.03 0.59
N ILE A 10 -0.65 22.79 0.82
CA ILE A 10 -0.78 24.16 0.37
C ILE A 10 -0.76 25.08 1.58
N ASN A 11 0.08 26.13 1.55
CA ASN A 11 0.12 27.12 2.61
C ASN A 11 -1.13 27.99 2.56
N LYS A 12 -1.86 28.10 3.66
CA LYS A 12 -3.13 28.85 3.73
C LYS A 12 -2.95 30.36 3.61
N THR A 13 -1.82 30.88 4.10
CA THR A 13 -1.52 32.31 4.02
C THR A 13 -0.98 32.74 2.66
N ASN A 14 -0.25 31.84 2.01
CA ASN A 14 0.29 32.08 0.66
C ASN A 14 0.11 30.82 -0.19
N PRO A 15 -1.03 30.70 -0.92
CA PRO A 15 -1.36 29.50 -1.72
C PRO A 15 -0.37 29.19 -2.85
N GLU A 16 0.55 30.10 -3.18
CA GLU A 16 1.61 29.83 -4.14
C GLU A 16 2.69 28.91 -3.56
N ILE A 17 2.82 28.86 -2.23
CA ILE A 17 3.74 27.96 -1.56
C ILE A 17 3.05 26.61 -1.41
N LYS A 18 3.54 25.64 -2.20
CA LYS A 18 3.03 24.28 -2.23
C LYS A 18 4.16 23.30 -2.03
N ILE A 19 3.90 22.23 -1.27
CA ILE A 19 4.81 21.11 -1.13
C ILE A 19 4.17 19.91 -1.83
N ASP A 20 4.77 19.47 -2.93
CA ASP A 20 4.35 18.26 -3.62
C ASP A 20 4.90 17.05 -2.86
N LEU A 21 3.99 16.20 -2.42
CA LEU A 21 4.32 15.00 -1.64
C LEU A 21 4.54 13.78 -2.54
N GLY A 22 4.58 13.99 -3.85
CA GLY A 22 4.79 12.96 -4.84
C GLY A 22 3.50 12.35 -5.36
N TYR A 23 3.66 11.43 -6.27
CA TYR A 23 2.56 10.75 -6.91
C TYR A 23 2.86 9.24 -7.02
N TRP A 24 1.81 8.46 -7.19
CA TRP A 24 1.90 7.02 -7.39
C TRP A 24 1.26 6.64 -8.73
N CYS A 25 1.85 5.67 -9.42
CA CYS A 25 1.35 5.22 -10.72
C CYS A 25 0.11 4.32 -10.60
N THR A 26 -0.46 3.95 -11.73
CA THR A 26 -1.80 3.36 -11.91
C THR A 26 -2.18 2.24 -10.94
N SER A 27 -1.30 1.28 -10.69
CA SER A 27 -1.65 0.12 -9.84
C SER A 27 -1.79 0.49 -8.37
N ILE A 28 -0.85 1.27 -7.87
CA ILE A 28 -0.87 1.76 -6.48
C ILE A 28 -1.93 2.85 -6.34
N ALA A 29 -1.99 3.77 -7.29
CA ALA A 29 -2.98 4.84 -7.30
C ALA A 29 -4.41 4.30 -7.35
N ARG A 30 -4.65 3.25 -8.12
CA ARG A 30 -5.98 2.62 -8.18
C ARG A 30 -6.39 2.05 -6.83
N GLY A 31 -5.51 1.33 -6.15
CA GLY A 31 -5.79 0.79 -4.82
C GLY A 31 -6.04 1.90 -3.79
N ILE A 32 -5.19 2.91 -3.78
CA ILE A 32 -5.35 4.07 -2.90
C ILE A 32 -6.63 4.84 -3.24
N SER A 33 -6.88 5.11 -4.52
CA SER A 33 -8.08 5.82 -4.98
C SER A 33 -9.36 5.06 -4.60
N TRP A 34 -9.36 3.74 -4.77
CA TRP A 34 -10.50 2.92 -4.42
C TRP A 34 -10.77 2.93 -2.91
N ASN A 35 -9.73 2.87 -2.09
CA ASN A 35 -9.84 2.99 -0.65
C ASN A 35 -10.37 4.38 -0.24
N PHE A 36 -9.93 5.44 -0.91
CA PHE A 36 -10.46 6.79 -0.69
C PHE A 36 -11.96 6.84 -1.00
N GLU A 37 -12.38 6.30 -2.15
CA GLU A 37 -13.80 6.25 -2.52
C GLU A 37 -14.65 5.51 -1.48
N ASN A 38 -14.14 4.39 -0.96
CA ASN A 38 -14.86 3.57 0.01
C ASN A 38 -14.86 4.17 1.42
N VAL A 39 -13.73 4.75 1.86
CA VAL A 39 -13.57 5.26 3.23
C VAL A 39 -14.10 6.69 3.35
N PHE A 40 -13.98 7.50 2.30
CA PHE A 40 -14.25 8.94 2.35
C PHE A 40 -15.42 9.40 1.46
N ASN A 41 -16.16 8.47 0.87
CA ASN A 41 -17.26 8.77 -0.04
C ASN A 41 -16.84 9.73 -1.17
N TYR A 42 -15.70 9.44 -1.78
CA TYR A 42 -15.15 10.24 -2.87
C TYR A 42 -16.11 10.33 -4.07
N THR A 43 -16.36 11.54 -4.55
CA THR A 43 -17.36 11.81 -5.60
C THR A 43 -16.77 11.99 -7.01
N GLY A 44 -15.48 11.74 -7.19
CA GLY A 44 -14.78 11.98 -8.47
C GLY A 44 -14.30 13.40 -8.67
N GLU A 45 -14.46 14.27 -7.68
CA GLU A 45 -13.98 15.64 -7.73
C GLU A 45 -12.45 15.71 -7.70
N LYS A 46 -11.88 16.74 -8.34
CA LYS A 46 -10.44 17.01 -8.29
C LYS A 46 -10.14 18.00 -7.15
N ASN A 47 -8.93 17.94 -6.60
CA ASN A 47 -8.46 18.85 -5.55
C ASN A 47 -9.35 18.86 -4.30
N ILE A 48 -9.63 17.68 -3.76
CA ILE A 48 -10.43 17.53 -2.56
C ILE A 48 -9.58 17.88 -1.34
N LYS A 49 -10.13 18.66 -0.44
CA LYS A 49 -9.52 18.93 0.86
C LYS A 49 -9.73 17.76 1.78
N LEU A 50 -8.67 17.32 2.44
CA LEU A 50 -8.73 16.25 3.42
C LEU A 50 -8.50 16.82 4.81
N ASP A 51 -9.36 16.47 5.75
CA ASP A 51 -9.14 16.80 7.16
C ASP A 51 -8.26 15.74 7.85
N ILE A 52 -7.75 16.07 9.04
CA ILE A 52 -6.86 15.19 9.80
C ILE A 52 -7.54 13.88 10.17
N ASN A 53 -8.81 13.91 10.57
CA ASN A 53 -9.52 12.71 10.98
C ASN A 53 -9.72 11.74 9.82
N THR A 54 -10.04 12.27 8.65
CA THR A 54 -10.17 11.50 7.41
C THR A 54 -8.84 10.85 7.03
N LEU A 55 -7.74 11.60 7.13
CA LEU A 55 -6.40 11.09 6.86
C LEU A 55 -6.01 9.98 7.84
N LYS A 56 -6.29 10.15 9.13
CA LYS A 56 -6.05 9.12 10.16
C LYS A 56 -6.80 7.82 9.86
N SER A 57 -8.07 7.92 9.48
CA SER A 57 -8.89 6.74 9.13
C SER A 57 -8.30 6.01 7.92
N TYR A 58 -7.82 6.76 6.95
CA TYR A 58 -7.19 6.18 5.75
C TYR A 58 -5.87 5.48 6.08
N ILE A 59 -5.02 6.10 6.90
CA ILE A 59 -3.75 5.51 7.35
C ILE A 59 -4.02 4.20 8.11
N GLU A 60 -5.02 4.19 8.98
CA GLU A 60 -5.41 2.99 9.72
C GLU A 60 -5.86 1.87 8.78
N SER A 61 -6.64 2.19 7.75
CA SER A 61 -7.07 1.23 6.73
C SER A 61 -5.89 0.64 5.96
N ILE A 62 -4.89 1.45 5.60
CA ILE A 62 -3.66 0.97 4.95
C ILE A 62 -2.87 0.08 5.90
N HIS A 63 -2.73 0.48 7.15
CA HIS A 63 -2.02 -0.31 8.16
C HIS A 63 -2.63 -1.70 8.30
N ASP A 64 -3.95 -1.79 8.42
CA ASP A 64 -4.66 -3.06 8.52
C ASP A 64 -4.46 -3.92 7.26
N GLY A 65 -4.46 -3.31 6.08
CA GLY A 65 -4.17 -3.98 4.82
C GLY A 65 -2.76 -4.55 4.76
N VAL A 66 -1.76 -3.81 5.25
CA VAL A 66 -0.37 -4.27 5.32
C VAL A 66 -0.24 -5.46 6.27
N GLU A 67 -0.91 -5.40 7.43
CA GLU A 67 -0.91 -6.52 8.38
C GLU A 67 -1.54 -7.78 7.78
N GLU A 68 -2.60 -7.64 7.01
CA GLU A 68 -3.21 -8.76 6.28
C GLU A 68 -2.24 -9.37 5.26
N TYR A 69 -1.50 -8.53 4.52
CA TYR A 69 -0.48 -8.98 3.57
C TYR A 69 0.67 -9.72 4.27
N ARG A 70 1.07 -9.26 5.45
CA ARG A 70 2.08 -9.95 6.27
C ARG A 70 1.60 -11.32 6.71
N GLU A 71 0.34 -11.46 7.06
CA GLU A 71 -0.25 -12.76 7.39
C GLU A 71 -0.30 -13.69 6.17
N ASN A 72 -0.64 -13.16 4.99
CA ASN A 72 -0.60 -13.93 3.75
C ASN A 72 0.82 -14.37 3.40
N LEU A 73 1.82 -13.52 3.63
CA LEU A 73 3.24 -13.86 3.47
C LEU A 73 3.62 -15.01 4.41
N ARG A 74 3.24 -14.92 5.68
CA ARG A 74 3.51 -15.96 6.68
C ARG A 74 2.92 -17.31 6.26
N LYS A 75 1.69 -17.31 5.77
CA LYS A 75 1.04 -18.54 5.29
C LYS A 75 1.78 -19.14 4.10
N GLU A 76 2.25 -18.31 3.18
CA GLU A 76 2.99 -18.80 2.01
C GLU A 76 4.36 -19.34 2.39
N GLN A 77 5.05 -18.71 3.34
CA GLN A 77 6.31 -19.20 3.89
C GLN A 77 6.12 -20.56 4.58
N GLU A 78 5.02 -20.74 5.29
CA GLU A 78 4.65 -22.02 5.93
C GLU A 78 4.41 -23.13 4.90
N ARG A 79 3.69 -22.81 3.81
CA ARG A 79 3.49 -23.77 2.71
C ARG A 79 4.80 -24.19 2.07
N LYS A 80 5.72 -23.24 1.87
CA LYS A 80 7.06 -23.55 1.35
C LYS A 80 7.81 -24.49 2.29
N ARG A 81 7.75 -24.23 3.59
CA ARG A 81 8.38 -25.08 4.60
C ARG A 81 7.81 -26.51 4.56
N GLU A 82 6.49 -26.65 4.52
CA GLU A 82 5.82 -27.94 4.41
C GLU A 82 6.23 -28.70 3.15
N ASN A 83 6.26 -28.03 2.00
CA ASN A 83 6.69 -28.62 0.74
C ASN A 83 8.16 -29.05 0.77
N THR A 84 9.02 -28.27 1.43
CA THR A 84 10.42 -28.62 1.61
C THR A 84 10.59 -29.89 2.45
N GLU A 85 9.79 -30.04 3.51
CA GLU A 85 9.77 -31.27 4.32
C GLU A 85 9.28 -32.47 3.50
N LEU A 86 8.24 -32.30 2.68
CA LEU A 86 7.75 -33.35 1.79
C LEU A 86 8.80 -33.76 0.77
N LEU A 87 9.59 -32.84 0.26
CA LEU A 87 10.67 -33.12 -0.68
C LEU A 87 11.70 -34.07 -0.09
N LEU A 88 12.02 -33.94 1.20
CA LEU A 88 12.95 -34.82 1.89
C LEU A 88 12.42 -36.28 2.01
N LYS A 89 11.11 -36.48 1.92
CA LYS A 89 10.45 -37.77 2.01
C LYS A 89 10.09 -38.38 0.67
N ALA A 90 10.29 -37.64 -0.42
CA ALA A 90 9.93 -38.09 -1.76
C ALA A 90 10.82 -39.26 -2.22
N GLN A 91 10.18 -40.29 -2.77
CA GLN A 91 10.88 -41.53 -3.19
C GLN A 91 10.95 -41.70 -4.71
N THR A 92 10.16 -40.96 -5.47
CA THR A 92 10.12 -41.06 -6.93
C THR A 92 10.46 -39.73 -7.58
N GLN A 93 11.05 -39.78 -8.78
CA GLN A 93 11.43 -38.56 -9.51
C GLN A 93 10.21 -37.73 -9.87
N VAL A 94 9.10 -38.34 -10.24
CA VAL A 94 7.86 -37.66 -10.56
C VAL A 94 7.37 -36.83 -9.37
N VAL A 95 7.39 -37.40 -8.17
CA VAL A 95 6.99 -36.69 -6.95
C VAL A 95 7.98 -35.57 -6.61
N VAL A 96 9.29 -35.84 -6.73
CA VAL A 96 10.33 -34.80 -6.53
C VAL A 96 10.09 -33.62 -7.45
N ASP A 97 9.87 -33.83 -8.74
CA ASP A 97 9.68 -32.77 -9.72
C ASP A 97 8.41 -31.96 -9.42
N SER A 98 7.32 -32.62 -9.05
CA SER A 98 6.07 -31.98 -8.68
C SER A 98 6.22 -31.08 -7.44
N ILE A 99 6.92 -31.56 -6.41
CA ILE A 99 7.15 -30.78 -5.18
C ILE A 99 8.05 -29.59 -5.47
N LYS A 100 9.10 -29.77 -6.27
CA LYS A 100 10.00 -28.64 -6.66
C LYS A 100 9.23 -27.55 -7.39
N GLU A 101 8.32 -27.92 -8.30
CA GLU A 101 7.45 -26.96 -8.98
C GLU A 101 6.58 -26.19 -7.98
N SER A 102 6.02 -26.88 -6.99
CA SER A 102 5.22 -26.24 -5.94
C SER A 102 6.06 -25.28 -5.08
N ILE A 103 7.30 -25.64 -4.76
CA ILE A 103 8.23 -24.77 -4.04
C ILE A 103 8.54 -23.51 -4.85
N ASP A 104 8.81 -23.64 -6.15
CA ASP A 104 9.05 -22.50 -7.03
C ASP A 104 7.84 -21.55 -7.06
N MET A 105 6.64 -22.07 -7.11
CA MET A 105 5.41 -21.28 -7.02
C MET A 105 5.28 -20.57 -5.67
N ASN A 106 5.63 -21.22 -4.57
CA ASN A 106 5.66 -20.60 -3.24
C ASN A 106 6.68 -19.44 -3.19
N GLU A 107 7.87 -19.63 -3.76
CA GLU A 107 8.89 -18.59 -3.81
C GLU A 107 8.43 -17.35 -4.59
N ASP A 108 7.77 -17.57 -5.74
CA ASP A 108 7.21 -16.49 -6.54
C ASP A 108 6.12 -15.72 -5.76
N SER A 109 5.22 -16.44 -5.09
CA SER A 109 4.18 -15.81 -4.25
C SER A 109 4.77 -15.05 -3.07
N ILE A 110 5.80 -15.59 -2.43
CA ILE A 110 6.52 -14.92 -1.33
C ILE A 110 7.11 -13.60 -1.83
N GLN A 111 7.76 -13.62 -3.00
CA GLN A 111 8.34 -12.42 -3.59
C GLN A 111 7.27 -11.37 -3.89
N ASP A 112 6.14 -11.76 -4.45
CA ASP A 112 5.02 -10.87 -4.74
C ASP A 112 4.49 -10.21 -3.46
N TRP A 113 4.30 -10.97 -2.38
CA TRP A 113 3.85 -10.41 -1.10
C TRP A 113 4.87 -9.45 -0.49
N LEU A 114 6.16 -9.76 -0.59
CA LEU A 114 7.22 -8.87 -0.11
C LEU A 114 7.20 -7.52 -0.86
N GLU A 115 7.00 -7.55 -2.16
CA GLU A 115 6.90 -6.33 -2.99
C GLU A 115 5.67 -5.51 -2.63
N GLU A 116 4.51 -6.15 -2.45
CA GLU A 116 3.27 -5.48 -2.03
C GLU A 116 3.41 -4.83 -0.64
N ILE A 117 3.97 -5.56 0.32
CA ILE A 117 4.22 -5.05 1.67
C ILE A 117 5.16 -3.84 1.63
N ASP A 118 6.26 -3.92 0.88
CA ASP A 118 7.20 -2.81 0.75
C ASP A 118 6.52 -1.57 0.17
N THR A 119 5.75 -1.74 -0.91
CA THR A 119 5.03 -0.66 -1.57
C THR A 119 4.07 0.06 -0.62
N TRP A 120 3.20 -0.70 0.04
CA TRP A 120 2.18 -0.13 0.92
C TRP A 120 2.75 0.41 2.22
N SER A 121 3.84 -0.17 2.73
CA SER A 121 4.55 0.36 3.89
C SER A 121 5.17 1.72 3.59
N ARG A 122 5.67 1.93 2.39
CA ARG A 122 6.19 3.24 1.96
C ARG A 122 5.07 4.28 1.88
N VAL A 123 3.92 3.90 1.36
CA VAL A 123 2.73 4.77 1.31
C VAL A 123 2.30 5.16 2.72
N GLU A 124 2.19 4.18 3.61
CA GLU A 124 1.84 4.41 5.02
C GLU A 124 2.80 5.37 5.69
N ASN A 125 4.11 5.16 5.54
CA ASN A 125 5.14 6.01 6.12
C ASN A 125 5.04 7.45 5.60
N LYS A 126 4.78 7.63 4.32
CA LYS A 126 4.62 8.95 3.71
C LYS A 126 3.39 9.68 4.24
N LEU A 127 2.28 8.96 4.36
CA LEU A 127 1.04 9.53 4.90
C LEU A 127 1.17 9.87 6.39
N ASN A 128 1.90 9.06 7.15
CA ASN A 128 2.22 9.38 8.55
C ASN A 128 3.08 10.63 8.67
N PHE A 129 4.03 10.84 7.77
CA PHE A 129 4.80 12.08 7.71
C PHE A 129 3.90 13.28 7.44
N ILE A 130 2.99 13.18 6.47
CA ILE A 130 2.01 14.21 6.15
C ILE A 130 1.15 14.53 7.37
N LEU A 131 0.67 13.49 8.05
CA LEU A 131 -0.13 13.64 9.26
C LEU A 131 0.64 14.40 10.36
N SER A 132 1.92 14.08 10.57
CA SER A 132 2.77 14.76 11.54
C SER A 132 2.90 16.25 11.23
N VAL A 133 3.08 16.62 9.97
CA VAL A 133 3.16 18.02 9.54
C VAL A 133 1.85 18.74 9.82
N LEU A 134 0.71 18.13 9.48
CA LEU A 134 -0.61 18.72 9.70
C LEU A 134 -0.95 18.87 11.19
N GLU A 135 -0.62 17.90 12.03
CA GLU A 135 -0.87 17.97 13.47
C GLU A 135 -0.10 19.10 14.14
N GLU A 136 1.13 19.37 13.69
CA GLU A 136 1.95 20.47 14.22
C GLU A 136 1.54 21.82 13.64
N ASN A 137 1.08 21.87 12.39
CA ASN A 137 0.92 23.10 11.62
C ASN A 137 -0.42 23.21 10.88
N GLU A 138 -1.50 22.63 11.40
CA GLU A 138 -2.83 22.64 10.77
C GLU A 138 -3.32 24.06 10.40
N LYS A 139 -2.94 25.06 11.19
CA LYS A 139 -3.31 26.46 10.92
C LYS A 139 -2.66 27.04 9.67
N ASP A 140 -1.50 26.50 9.30
CA ASP A 140 -0.69 27.02 8.21
C ASP A 140 -0.82 26.23 6.91
N TRP A 141 -1.22 24.96 7.00
CA TRP A 141 -1.22 24.04 5.88
C TRP A 141 -2.54 23.33 5.66
N GLU A 142 -2.82 23.08 4.40
CA GLU A 142 -4.00 22.37 3.94
C GLU A 142 -3.57 21.23 3.01
N LEU A 143 -4.11 20.03 3.25
CA LEU A 143 -3.83 18.87 2.41
C LEU A 143 -4.86 18.76 1.29
N THR A 144 -4.39 18.64 0.06
CA THR A 144 -5.24 18.34 -1.09
C THR A 144 -4.87 17.04 -1.75
N TYR A 145 -5.86 16.38 -2.29
CA TYR A 145 -5.76 15.12 -3.02
C TYR A 145 -6.18 15.34 -4.46
N ASN A 146 -5.41 14.82 -5.40
CA ASN A 146 -5.72 14.87 -6.81
C ASN A 146 -5.52 13.50 -7.45
N ASN A 147 -6.53 13.04 -8.17
CA ASN A 147 -6.51 11.80 -8.96
C ASN A 147 -6.67 12.17 -10.43
N SER A 148 -5.59 12.13 -11.15
CA SER A 148 -5.57 12.52 -12.58
C SER A 148 -5.37 11.34 -13.51
#